data_2ed316f86163f49f7914083bb2393d00
#
_entry.id   2ed316f86163f49f7914083bb2393d00
#
_cell.length_a   1.000
_cell.length_b   1.000
_cell.length_c   1.000
_cell.angle_alpha   90.00
_cell.angle_beta   90.00
_cell.angle_gamma   90.00
#
_symmetry.space_group_name_H-M   'P 1'
#
loop_
_entity.id
_entity.type
_entity.pdbx_description
1 polymer ?
#
loop_
_entity_poly.entity_id
_entity_poly.type
_entity_poly.pdbx_seq_one_letter_code
_entity_poly.pdbx_strand_id
1 'polypeptide(L)'
;MKYGMKLFFVFCLSGMLSGSLLPTNIYAQEEIQTENENGDEESSESKSELPKSSNTAPVYHFSLDKFLTEDEIETAELKSENPNIRSRVTFADIMCEATKYEGLPYVWGGRYPSQGGFDCAGLCMYVYNKICGTSFDLINTNAAMLYTSHCTPVSESDAQPGDLVFFKGTYEAIDYISHVGIYCGNGIMFNAGDSIGYGYVHDVRNMYGGKAEVLFGRVNNVDVVVSCQSGFNNINGNWYYYDENGNPLYGWQTINDKWYYFNKWGRMSIGWTFISGNWYYFDANGAMQKGWILDNTYYLNEDGIMLTGWQTIDDAQYYFDGSGKKLTSCWIGNSYILSNGKLAIDQWIGDCYVDENGLWVPSLHAYEWKTVDGK
;
A
#
# COMPACT_ATOMS: atom_id res chain seq x y z
N MET A 1 -17.40 -37.96 16.77
CA MET A 1 -16.05 -38.58 16.69
C MET A 1 -15.00 -37.51 16.85
N LYS A 2 -14.10 -37.69 17.80
CA LYS A 2 -13.02 -36.73 18.10
C LYS A 2 -11.92 -36.88 17.03
N TYR A 3 -11.51 -35.80 16.41
CA TYR A 3 -10.21 -35.71 15.74
C TYR A 3 -9.42 -34.54 16.33
N GLY A 4 -8.27 -34.90 16.91
CA GLY A 4 -7.39 -33.97 17.57
C GLY A 4 -6.46 -33.28 16.59
N MET A 5 -6.28 -32.01 16.84
CA MET A 5 -5.31 -31.13 16.21
C MET A 5 -3.89 -31.52 16.66
N LYS A 6 -3.04 -31.92 15.73
CA LYS A 6 -1.60 -32.12 16.00
C LYS A 6 -0.83 -30.86 15.59
N LEU A 7 -0.35 -30.16 16.59
CA LEU A 7 0.66 -29.10 16.45
C LEU A 7 2.02 -29.78 16.20
N PHE A 8 2.65 -29.49 15.07
CA PHE A 8 4.05 -29.83 14.85
C PHE A 8 4.92 -28.60 15.09
N PHE A 9 5.63 -28.60 16.21
CA PHE A 9 6.77 -27.70 16.41
C PHE A 9 8.01 -28.34 15.80
N VAL A 10 8.62 -27.69 14.83
CA VAL A 10 9.96 -28.02 14.37
C VAL A 10 10.94 -27.07 15.05
N PHE A 11 11.66 -27.58 16.05
CA PHE A 11 12.85 -26.93 16.61
C PHE A 11 14.03 -27.25 15.72
N CYS A 12 14.65 -26.25 15.10
CA CYS A 12 16.02 -26.36 14.62
C CYS A 12 16.96 -25.69 15.64
N LEU A 13 17.66 -26.54 16.41
CA LEU A 13 18.88 -26.14 17.14
C LEU A 13 20.05 -26.14 16.16
N SER A 14 20.76 -25.04 16.03
CA SER A 14 22.17 -25.07 15.64
C SER A 14 22.94 -23.91 16.28
N GLY A 15 23.92 -24.30 17.00
CA GLY A 15 25.14 -23.87 17.55
C GLY A 15 25.54 -22.40 17.52
N MET A 16 25.95 -21.96 18.70
CA MET A 16 26.68 -20.70 18.95
C MET A 16 28.05 -20.73 18.27
N LEU A 17 28.39 -19.60 17.61
CA LEU A 17 29.74 -19.02 17.69
C LEU A 17 29.65 -17.51 17.28
N SER A 18 30.10 -16.72 18.20
CA SER A 18 30.49 -15.31 18.25
C SER A 18 30.47 -14.44 16.98
N GLY A 19 29.81 -13.27 17.07
CA GLY A 19 30.23 -12.02 16.41
C GLY A 19 29.16 -11.28 15.63
N SER A 20 28.75 -10.12 16.18
CA SER A 20 28.01 -8.99 15.55
C SER A 20 26.54 -9.20 15.17
N LEU A 21 25.71 -8.51 15.96
CA LEU A 21 24.27 -8.34 15.82
C LEU A 21 23.90 -7.50 14.58
N LEU A 22 23.09 -8.08 13.69
CA LEU A 22 22.16 -7.36 12.82
C LEU A 22 20.80 -8.07 12.91
N PRO A 23 19.67 -7.36 12.96
CA PRO A 23 18.35 -7.97 13.15
C PRO A 23 17.84 -8.59 11.84
N THR A 24 17.56 -9.89 11.89
CA THR A 24 16.86 -10.62 10.82
C THR A 24 15.36 -10.39 10.96
N ASN A 25 14.74 -9.81 9.96
CA ASN A 25 13.29 -9.74 9.82
C ASN A 25 12.75 -11.13 9.45
N ILE A 26 11.88 -11.67 10.31
CA ILE A 26 11.10 -12.87 10.03
C ILE A 26 9.74 -12.42 9.49
N TYR A 27 9.45 -12.71 8.23
CA TYR A 27 8.11 -12.60 7.66
C TYR A 27 7.35 -13.90 7.94
N ALA A 28 6.24 -13.81 8.68
CA ALA A 28 5.25 -14.86 8.73
C ALA A 28 4.23 -14.63 7.60
N GLN A 29 4.12 -15.56 6.66
CA GLN A 29 2.99 -15.66 5.73
C GLN A 29 1.91 -16.51 6.40
N GLU A 30 0.71 -15.96 6.54
CA GLU A 30 -0.51 -16.75 6.82
C GLU A 30 -1.21 -17.03 5.49
N GLU A 31 -1.23 -18.31 5.11
CA GLU A 31 -2.11 -18.83 4.06
C GLU A 31 -3.53 -18.99 4.63
N ILE A 32 -4.49 -18.32 4.02
CA ILE A 32 -5.92 -18.55 4.26
C ILE A 32 -6.44 -19.47 3.16
N GLN A 33 -6.68 -20.74 3.51
CA GLN A 33 -7.49 -21.66 2.68
C GLN A 33 -8.97 -21.45 2.98
N THR A 34 -9.73 -21.18 1.95
CA THR A 34 -11.21 -21.16 2.00
C THR A 34 -11.75 -22.50 1.61
N GLU A 35 -12.40 -23.21 2.53
CA GLU A 35 -13.32 -24.32 2.21
C GLU A 35 -14.77 -23.87 2.42
N ASN A 36 -15.58 -24.07 1.39
CA ASN A 36 -17.03 -23.94 1.42
C ASN A 36 -17.65 -25.23 1.97
N GLU A 37 -18.49 -25.14 2.99
CA GLU A 37 -19.59 -26.09 3.16
C GLU A 37 -20.81 -25.44 3.80
N ASN A 38 -21.96 -25.73 3.23
CA ASN A 38 -23.29 -25.30 3.65
C ASN A 38 -23.76 -26.08 4.89
N GLY A 39 -24.57 -25.46 5.72
CA GLY A 39 -25.37 -26.14 6.73
C GLY A 39 -25.88 -25.23 7.83
N ASP A 40 -27.19 -25.09 7.88
CA ASP A 40 -28.01 -24.32 8.81
C ASP A 40 -27.79 -24.65 10.28
N GLU A 41 -27.83 -23.68 11.17
CA GLU A 41 -28.70 -23.50 12.34
C GLU A 41 -28.18 -22.46 13.34
N GLU A 42 -29.14 -21.75 13.94
CA GLU A 42 -29.04 -20.65 14.87
C GLU A 42 -28.23 -20.92 16.14
N SER A 43 -27.40 -19.96 16.57
CA SER A 43 -27.43 -19.45 17.94
C SER A 43 -26.47 -18.24 18.10
N SER A 44 -26.97 -17.25 18.81
CA SER A 44 -26.39 -15.97 19.14
C SER A 44 -25.11 -16.07 19.96
N GLU A 45 -23.97 -15.58 19.43
CA GLU A 45 -22.87 -15.07 20.24
C GLU A 45 -22.14 -13.96 19.48
N SER A 46 -22.02 -12.81 20.15
CA SER A 46 -21.41 -11.60 19.65
C SER A 46 -19.89 -11.79 19.45
N LYS A 47 -19.45 -12.00 18.22
CA LYS A 47 -18.04 -11.87 17.84
C LYS A 47 -17.79 -10.43 17.38
N SER A 48 -16.87 -9.75 18.05
CA SER A 48 -16.31 -8.48 17.61
C SER A 48 -15.57 -8.68 16.28
N GLU A 49 -16.21 -8.30 15.18
CA GLU A 49 -15.56 -8.30 13.87
C GLU A 49 -14.59 -7.10 13.79
N LEU A 50 -13.35 -7.40 13.43
CA LEU A 50 -12.42 -6.40 12.90
C LEU A 50 -13.06 -5.72 11.69
N PRO A 51 -12.89 -4.40 11.48
CA PRO A 51 -13.47 -3.73 10.34
C PRO A 51 -12.91 -4.32 9.05
N LYS A 52 -13.77 -5.00 8.29
CA LYS A 52 -13.47 -5.43 6.93
C LYS A 52 -13.17 -4.17 6.13
N SER A 53 -11.96 -4.08 5.59
CA SER A 53 -11.60 -3.10 4.57
C SER A 53 -12.60 -3.25 3.42
N SER A 54 -13.59 -2.35 3.35
CA SER A 54 -14.43 -2.24 2.17
C SER A 54 -13.58 -1.60 1.08
N ASN A 55 -13.13 -2.37 0.11
CA ASN A 55 -12.43 -1.93 -1.09
C ASN A 55 -13.36 -1.18 -2.07
N THR A 56 -14.27 -0.38 -1.56
CA THR A 56 -14.96 0.65 -2.33
C THR A 56 -14.42 1.99 -1.86
N ALA A 57 -13.30 2.39 -2.45
CA ALA A 57 -12.86 3.77 -2.36
C ALA A 57 -14.01 4.65 -2.89
N PRO A 58 -14.45 5.67 -2.14
CA PRO A 58 -15.40 6.64 -2.69
C PRO A 58 -14.75 7.26 -3.91
N VAL A 59 -15.46 7.25 -5.04
CA VAL A 59 -15.07 7.95 -6.25
C VAL A 59 -15.23 9.44 -5.95
N TYR A 60 -14.15 10.07 -5.49
CA TYR A 60 -14.11 11.52 -5.39
C TYR A 60 -13.85 12.08 -6.79
N HIS A 61 -14.83 12.74 -7.37
CA HIS A 61 -14.63 13.62 -8.51
C HIS A 61 -13.81 14.82 -8.04
N PHE A 62 -12.49 14.74 -8.16
CA PHE A 62 -11.64 15.91 -8.08
C PHE A 62 -11.76 16.66 -9.41
N SER A 63 -12.21 17.90 -9.35
CA SER A 63 -12.14 18.82 -10.47
C SER A 63 -10.65 19.12 -10.70
N LEU A 64 -10.15 18.81 -11.88
CA LEU A 64 -8.77 19.05 -12.31
C LEU A 64 -8.36 20.54 -12.19
N ASP A 65 -9.34 21.43 -12.16
CA ASP A 65 -9.22 22.88 -12.17
C ASP A 65 -8.53 23.47 -10.93
N LYS A 66 -8.28 22.65 -9.87
CA LYS A 66 -7.59 23.10 -8.65
C LYS A 66 -6.07 22.89 -8.67
N PHE A 67 -5.54 22.18 -9.66
CA PHE A 67 -4.14 21.74 -9.69
C PHE A 67 -3.38 22.10 -10.96
N LEU A 68 -4.07 22.60 -11.99
CA LEU A 68 -3.45 23.11 -13.22
C LEU A 68 -3.44 24.64 -13.17
N THR A 69 -2.34 25.25 -13.52
CA THR A 69 -2.26 26.68 -13.75
C THR A 69 -2.97 27.03 -15.08
N GLU A 70 -3.42 28.28 -15.24
CA GLU A 70 -4.07 28.72 -16.49
C GLU A 70 -3.19 28.45 -17.73
N ASP A 71 -1.86 28.56 -17.60
CA ASP A 71 -0.90 28.27 -18.66
C ASP A 71 -0.86 26.77 -19.01
N GLU A 72 -1.12 25.86 -18.05
CA GLU A 72 -1.16 24.42 -18.27
C GLU A 72 -2.45 23.97 -18.94
N ILE A 73 -3.57 24.65 -18.65
CA ILE A 73 -4.86 24.44 -19.32
C ILE A 73 -4.77 24.92 -20.78
N GLU A 74 -4.20 26.09 -21.02
CA GLU A 74 -3.98 26.62 -22.37
C GLU A 74 -3.04 25.73 -23.19
N THR A 75 -2.02 25.13 -22.56
CA THR A 75 -1.11 24.18 -23.21
C THR A 75 -1.80 22.85 -23.55
N ALA A 76 -2.76 22.41 -22.73
CA ALA A 76 -3.55 21.21 -22.99
C ALA A 76 -4.57 21.42 -24.11
N GLU A 77 -5.19 22.61 -24.18
CA GLU A 77 -6.13 22.98 -25.24
C GLU A 77 -5.40 23.18 -26.58
N LEU A 78 -4.22 23.82 -26.60
CA LEU A 78 -3.39 24.00 -27.81
C LEU A 78 -2.93 22.67 -28.41
N LYS A 79 -2.77 21.61 -27.61
CA LYS A 79 -2.46 20.26 -28.09
C LYS A 79 -3.61 19.61 -28.85
N SER A 80 -4.86 20.00 -28.59
CA SER A 80 -6.04 19.44 -29.26
C SER A 80 -6.25 20.02 -30.67
N GLU A 81 -5.67 21.19 -30.99
CA GLU A 81 -5.88 21.89 -32.25
C GLU A 81 -4.80 21.67 -33.32
N ASN A 82 -3.66 21.03 -32.98
CA ASN A 82 -2.60 20.82 -33.96
C ASN A 82 -2.25 19.33 -34.16
N PRO A 83 -2.81 18.67 -35.20
CA PRO A 83 -2.61 17.23 -35.45
C PRO A 83 -1.16 16.87 -35.87
N ASN A 84 -0.27 17.84 -36.06
CA ASN A 84 1.16 17.61 -36.38
C ASN A 84 2.09 17.63 -35.16
N ILE A 85 1.59 17.95 -33.98
CA ILE A 85 2.33 17.72 -32.73
C ILE A 85 2.16 16.25 -32.41
N ARG A 86 3.14 15.41 -32.74
CA ARG A 86 3.25 14.05 -32.16
C ARG A 86 3.15 14.23 -30.65
N SER A 87 2.06 13.74 -30.05
CA SER A 87 1.93 13.75 -28.60
C SER A 87 3.13 13.03 -28.03
N ARG A 88 3.98 13.77 -27.31
CA ARG A 88 5.11 13.17 -26.61
C ARG A 88 4.51 12.18 -25.61
N VAL A 89 4.85 10.91 -25.75
CA VAL A 89 4.42 9.88 -24.82
C VAL A 89 5.20 10.07 -23.53
N THR A 90 4.51 10.24 -22.43
CA THR A 90 5.15 10.31 -21.12
C THR A 90 5.24 8.92 -20.47
N PHE A 91 6.17 8.75 -19.56
CA PHE A 91 6.21 7.53 -18.72
C PHE A 91 4.89 7.32 -17.97
N ALA A 92 4.24 8.42 -17.52
CA ALA A 92 2.92 8.38 -16.88
C ALA A 92 1.85 7.79 -17.80
N ASP A 93 1.85 8.11 -19.09
CA ASP A 93 0.90 7.54 -20.07
C ASP A 93 1.09 6.01 -20.20
N ILE A 94 2.35 5.55 -20.26
CA ILE A 94 2.69 4.11 -20.31
C ILE A 94 2.17 3.42 -19.05
N MET A 95 2.46 3.97 -17.87
CA MET A 95 2.03 3.38 -16.60
C MET A 95 0.52 3.49 -16.38
N CYS A 96 -0.12 4.55 -16.88
CA CYS A 96 -1.58 4.68 -16.87
C CYS A 96 -2.26 3.53 -17.62
N GLU A 97 -1.69 3.07 -18.71
CA GLU A 97 -2.21 1.88 -19.39
C GLU A 97 -1.81 0.58 -18.67
N ALA A 98 -0.53 0.42 -18.33
CA ALA A 98 0.00 -0.80 -17.74
C ALA A 98 -0.69 -1.18 -16.43
N THR A 99 -0.94 -0.21 -15.53
CA THR A 99 -1.53 -0.45 -14.21
C THR A 99 -3.02 -0.82 -14.26
N LYS A 100 -3.71 -0.67 -15.40
CA LYS A 100 -5.08 -1.21 -15.57
C LYS A 100 -5.14 -2.73 -15.45
N TYR A 101 -4.04 -3.39 -15.69
CA TYR A 101 -3.92 -4.85 -15.69
C TYR A 101 -3.29 -5.40 -14.42
N GLU A 102 -3.00 -4.54 -13.43
CA GLU A 102 -2.43 -4.97 -12.15
C GLU A 102 -3.33 -5.97 -11.43
N GLY A 103 -2.70 -7.00 -10.86
CA GLY A 103 -3.41 -8.08 -10.18
C GLY A 103 -3.94 -9.19 -11.10
N LEU A 104 -3.95 -9.01 -12.44
CA LEU A 104 -4.25 -10.11 -13.34
C LEU A 104 -3.15 -11.18 -13.29
N PRO A 105 -3.50 -12.47 -13.48
CA PRO A 105 -2.53 -13.55 -13.45
C PRO A 105 -1.58 -13.51 -14.65
N TYR A 106 -0.42 -14.14 -14.49
CA TYR A 106 0.43 -14.52 -15.61
C TYR A 106 -0.27 -15.56 -16.48
N VAL A 107 -0.38 -15.30 -17.76
CA VAL A 107 -0.93 -16.24 -18.74
C VAL A 107 0.13 -16.52 -19.80
N TRP A 108 0.63 -17.77 -19.87
CA TRP A 108 1.62 -18.16 -20.86
C TRP A 108 1.09 -17.92 -22.29
N GLY A 109 1.82 -17.13 -23.08
CA GLY A 109 1.37 -16.69 -24.40
C GLY A 109 0.23 -15.69 -24.40
N GLY A 110 -0.10 -15.11 -23.25
CA GLY A 110 -1.11 -14.05 -23.11
C GLY A 110 -0.66 -12.77 -23.78
N ARG A 111 -1.46 -12.27 -24.73
CA ARG A 111 -1.16 -11.09 -25.58
C ARG A 111 -2.20 -9.99 -25.48
N TYR A 112 -3.38 -10.33 -24.96
CA TYR A 112 -4.54 -9.43 -24.89
C TYR A 112 -5.25 -9.57 -23.54
N PRO A 113 -5.86 -8.50 -23.01
CA PRO A 113 -6.62 -8.56 -21.76
C PRO A 113 -7.75 -9.58 -21.79
N SER A 114 -8.34 -9.82 -22.98
CA SER A 114 -9.43 -10.79 -23.18
C SER A 114 -9.01 -12.25 -22.92
N GLN A 115 -7.73 -12.53 -22.82
CA GLN A 115 -7.18 -13.84 -22.48
C GLN A 115 -7.11 -14.08 -20.96
N GLY A 116 -7.55 -13.10 -20.15
CA GLY A 116 -7.55 -13.15 -18.69
C GLY A 116 -6.24 -12.73 -18.03
N GLY A 117 -5.21 -12.40 -18.80
CA GLY A 117 -3.89 -11.95 -18.33
C GLY A 117 -2.89 -11.87 -19.47
N PHE A 118 -1.64 -11.67 -19.11
CA PHE A 118 -0.54 -11.52 -20.07
C PHE A 118 0.67 -12.40 -19.69
N ASP A 119 1.52 -12.73 -20.66
CA ASP A 119 2.91 -13.05 -20.37
C ASP A 119 3.76 -11.78 -20.33
N CYS A 120 5.02 -11.90 -19.93
CA CYS A 120 5.91 -10.75 -19.73
C CYS A 120 6.10 -9.90 -20.99
N ALA A 121 6.31 -10.52 -22.15
CA ALA A 121 6.47 -9.83 -23.41
C ALA A 121 5.14 -9.27 -23.94
N GLY A 122 4.06 -10.03 -23.76
CA GLY A 122 2.71 -9.64 -24.15
C GLY A 122 2.26 -8.35 -23.49
N LEU A 123 2.47 -8.24 -22.18
CA LEU A 123 2.15 -7.01 -21.42
C LEU A 123 2.90 -5.80 -21.98
N CYS A 124 4.24 -5.89 -22.09
CA CYS A 124 5.06 -4.80 -22.56
C CYS A 124 4.66 -4.36 -23.98
N MET A 125 4.57 -5.31 -24.92
CA MET A 125 4.21 -5.03 -26.30
C MET A 125 2.82 -4.43 -26.45
N TYR A 126 1.84 -4.97 -25.70
CA TYR A 126 0.46 -4.47 -25.76
C TYR A 126 0.37 -3.02 -25.30
N VAL A 127 1.01 -2.70 -24.16
CA VAL A 127 1.04 -1.34 -23.61
C VAL A 127 1.70 -0.37 -24.59
N TYR A 128 2.86 -0.75 -25.13
CA TYR A 128 3.59 0.12 -26.09
C TYR A 128 2.86 0.29 -27.41
N ASN A 129 2.25 -0.76 -27.96
CA ASN A 129 1.44 -0.63 -29.16
C ASN A 129 0.29 0.35 -28.97
N LYS A 130 -0.34 0.30 -27.78
CA LYS A 130 -1.52 1.11 -27.48
C LYS A 130 -1.19 2.58 -27.21
N ILE A 131 -0.10 2.82 -26.49
CA ILE A 131 0.25 4.17 -25.99
C ILE A 131 1.28 4.85 -26.86
N CYS A 132 2.32 4.12 -27.30
CA CYS A 132 3.43 4.67 -28.05
C CYS A 132 3.23 4.57 -29.57
N GLY A 133 2.16 3.90 -30.02
CA GLY A 133 1.90 3.68 -31.44
C GLY A 133 2.91 2.77 -32.12
N THR A 134 3.59 1.90 -31.36
CA THR A 134 4.44 0.85 -31.94
C THR A 134 3.57 -0.17 -32.65
N SER A 135 4.19 -0.98 -33.51
CA SER A 135 3.51 -2.03 -34.28
C SER A 135 4.17 -3.38 -34.03
N PHE A 136 4.41 -3.71 -32.74
CA PHE A 136 4.95 -5.01 -32.38
C PHE A 136 3.99 -6.12 -32.81
N ASP A 137 4.55 -7.16 -33.44
CA ASP A 137 3.80 -8.38 -33.72
C ASP A 137 3.60 -9.15 -32.39
N LEU A 138 2.43 -9.00 -31.80
CA LEU A 138 2.12 -9.60 -30.50
C LEU A 138 2.18 -11.13 -30.52
N ILE A 139 2.00 -11.76 -31.68
CA ILE A 139 1.93 -13.23 -31.79
C ILE A 139 3.32 -13.82 -31.96
N ASN A 140 4.14 -13.23 -32.82
CA ASN A 140 5.41 -13.82 -33.23
C ASN A 140 6.63 -13.24 -32.51
N THR A 141 6.46 -12.22 -31.65
CA THR A 141 7.56 -11.61 -30.91
C THR A 141 7.62 -12.12 -29.47
N ASN A 142 8.78 -12.60 -29.05
CA ASN A 142 9.09 -12.95 -27.66
C ASN A 142 10.03 -11.91 -27.02
N ALA A 143 10.38 -12.09 -25.74
CA ALA A 143 11.24 -11.15 -25.01
C ALA A 143 12.63 -10.97 -25.67
N ALA A 144 13.23 -12.06 -26.20
CA ALA A 144 14.53 -11.98 -26.87
C ALA A 144 14.45 -11.21 -28.18
N MET A 145 13.43 -11.45 -29.00
CA MET A 145 13.20 -10.71 -30.24
C MET A 145 12.84 -9.24 -29.97
N LEU A 146 12.08 -8.97 -28.93
CA LEU A 146 11.78 -7.60 -28.52
C LEU A 146 13.06 -6.83 -28.21
N TYR A 147 13.98 -7.44 -27.45
CA TYR A 147 15.29 -6.83 -27.17
C TYR A 147 16.13 -6.63 -28.45
N THR A 148 16.35 -7.70 -29.22
CA THR A 148 17.32 -7.69 -30.31
C THR A 148 16.88 -6.93 -31.55
N SER A 149 15.56 -6.88 -31.82
CA SER A 149 15.02 -6.30 -33.07
C SER A 149 14.32 -4.96 -32.86
N HIS A 150 13.88 -4.67 -31.63
CA HIS A 150 13.01 -3.52 -31.35
C HIS A 150 13.56 -2.57 -30.31
N CYS A 151 14.70 -2.89 -29.67
CA CYS A 151 15.32 -2.01 -28.67
C CYS A 151 16.76 -1.68 -29.03
N THR A 152 17.19 -0.48 -28.63
CA THR A 152 18.60 -0.09 -28.55
C THR A 152 19.09 -0.40 -27.15
N PRO A 153 20.15 -1.21 -26.96
CA PRO A 153 20.72 -1.47 -25.65
C PRO A 153 21.16 -0.18 -24.95
N VAL A 154 20.87 -0.09 -23.64
CA VAL A 154 21.34 1.00 -22.78
C VAL A 154 22.04 0.42 -21.55
N SER A 155 22.98 1.16 -20.97
CA SER A 155 23.61 0.73 -19.72
C SER A 155 22.63 0.86 -18.54
N GLU A 156 22.89 0.13 -17.44
CA GLU A 156 22.07 0.25 -16.21
C GLU A 156 22.08 1.70 -15.65
N SER A 157 23.22 2.40 -15.81
CA SER A 157 23.35 3.81 -15.37
C SER A 157 22.57 4.80 -16.24
N ASP A 158 22.30 4.46 -17.50
CA ASP A 158 21.61 5.31 -18.47
C ASP A 158 20.15 4.90 -18.66
N ALA A 159 19.73 3.81 -17.97
CA ALA A 159 18.36 3.34 -17.99
C ALA A 159 17.43 4.32 -17.29
N GLN A 160 16.34 4.64 -17.96
CA GLN A 160 15.35 5.60 -17.47
C GLN A 160 13.93 4.99 -17.42
N PRO A 161 13.03 5.54 -16.62
CA PRO A 161 11.63 5.10 -16.61
C PRO A 161 11.05 5.09 -18.03
N GLY A 162 10.41 3.95 -18.40
CA GLY A 162 9.91 3.71 -19.74
C GLY A 162 10.89 2.95 -20.65
N ASP A 163 12.13 2.70 -20.25
CA ASP A 163 12.94 1.66 -20.90
C ASP A 163 12.40 0.28 -20.52
N LEU A 164 12.75 -0.75 -21.27
CA LEU A 164 12.43 -2.13 -20.91
C LEU A 164 13.62 -2.77 -20.20
N VAL A 165 13.36 -3.52 -19.14
CA VAL A 165 14.36 -4.32 -18.44
C VAL A 165 14.16 -5.78 -18.79
N PHE A 166 15.24 -6.45 -19.18
CA PHE A 166 15.26 -7.83 -19.68
C PHE A 166 16.13 -8.69 -18.77
N PHE A 167 15.78 -9.96 -18.68
CA PHE A 167 16.52 -10.94 -17.89
C PHE A 167 16.89 -12.13 -18.76
N LYS A 168 18.19 -12.45 -18.77
CA LYS A 168 18.74 -13.61 -19.46
C LYS A 168 19.06 -14.68 -18.42
N GLY A 169 18.74 -15.93 -18.72
CA GLY A 169 19.06 -17.05 -17.84
C GLY A 169 18.13 -17.17 -16.62
N THR A 170 16.85 -16.82 -16.74
CA THR A 170 15.88 -17.00 -15.66
C THR A 170 15.36 -18.44 -15.50
N TYR A 171 15.72 -19.34 -16.43
CA TYR A 171 15.46 -20.77 -16.35
C TYR A 171 16.76 -21.55 -16.33
N GLU A 172 16.78 -22.74 -15.71
CA GLU A 172 17.97 -23.59 -15.69
C GLU A 172 18.48 -23.88 -17.10
N ALA A 173 19.77 -23.68 -17.30
CA ALA A 173 20.52 -23.97 -18.53
C ALA A 173 20.16 -23.16 -19.78
N ILE A 174 19.44 -22.05 -19.68
CA ILE A 174 19.03 -21.28 -20.85
C ILE A 174 19.83 -19.98 -20.95
N ASP A 175 20.65 -19.87 -21.99
CA ASP A 175 21.45 -18.68 -22.32
C ASP A 175 20.71 -17.77 -23.31
N TYR A 176 19.42 -17.47 -23.01
CA TYR A 176 18.63 -16.51 -23.79
C TYR A 176 17.78 -15.60 -22.87
N ILE A 177 17.30 -14.49 -23.43
CA ILE A 177 16.41 -13.56 -22.74
C ILE A 177 15.03 -14.20 -22.61
N SER A 178 14.61 -14.42 -21.38
CA SER A 178 13.43 -15.20 -21.02
C SER A 178 12.37 -14.39 -20.27
N HIS A 179 12.71 -13.18 -19.80
CA HIS A 179 11.78 -12.32 -19.09
C HIS A 179 12.00 -10.85 -19.45
N VAL A 180 10.93 -10.04 -19.34
CA VAL A 180 10.96 -8.60 -19.61
C VAL A 180 9.92 -7.87 -18.74
N GLY A 181 10.23 -6.63 -18.36
CA GLY A 181 9.32 -5.71 -17.69
C GLY A 181 9.53 -4.27 -18.16
N ILE A 182 8.61 -3.39 -17.81
CA ILE A 182 8.72 -1.94 -18.00
C ILE A 182 9.53 -1.39 -16.83
N TYR A 183 10.68 -0.80 -17.10
CA TYR A 183 11.50 -0.20 -16.05
C TYR A 183 10.86 1.09 -15.53
N CYS A 184 10.74 1.19 -14.19
CA CYS A 184 10.10 2.31 -13.51
C CYS A 184 11.09 3.24 -12.80
N GLY A 185 12.41 3.00 -12.97
CA GLY A 185 13.45 3.71 -12.22
C GLY A 185 13.77 3.04 -10.88
N ASN A 186 14.92 3.41 -10.27
CA ASN A 186 15.34 2.99 -8.93
C ASN A 186 15.32 1.46 -8.69
N GLY A 187 15.61 0.67 -9.72
CA GLY A 187 15.59 -0.79 -9.63
C GLY A 187 14.20 -1.41 -9.52
N ILE A 188 13.15 -0.66 -9.84
CA ILE A 188 11.75 -1.11 -9.88
C ILE A 188 11.33 -1.35 -11.33
N MET A 189 10.51 -2.36 -11.55
CA MET A 189 9.87 -2.65 -12.82
C MET A 189 8.38 -2.97 -12.63
N PHE A 190 7.60 -2.79 -13.69
CA PHE A 190 6.25 -3.31 -13.81
C PHE A 190 6.23 -4.45 -14.81
N ASN A 191 5.78 -5.63 -14.41
CA ASN A 191 5.94 -6.83 -15.23
C ASN A 191 4.79 -7.83 -15.00
N ALA A 192 4.68 -8.83 -15.89
CA ALA A 192 3.90 -10.03 -15.63
C ALA A 192 4.86 -11.11 -15.10
N GLY A 193 4.84 -11.27 -13.76
CA GLY A 193 5.48 -12.34 -13.01
C GLY A 193 4.45 -13.40 -12.61
N ASP A 194 4.38 -13.79 -11.34
CA ASP A 194 3.29 -14.66 -10.83
C ASP A 194 1.93 -13.99 -11.02
N SER A 195 1.87 -12.69 -10.80
CA SER A 195 0.79 -11.79 -11.19
C SER A 195 1.37 -10.53 -11.84
N ILE A 196 0.50 -9.77 -12.52
CA ILE A 196 0.91 -8.49 -13.11
C ILE A 196 1.02 -7.44 -12.01
N GLY A 197 2.18 -6.79 -11.93
CA GLY A 197 2.41 -5.76 -10.92
C GLY A 197 3.85 -5.28 -10.85
N TYR A 198 4.11 -4.51 -9.79
CA TYR A 198 5.45 -4.02 -9.51
C TYR A 198 6.33 -5.10 -8.89
N GLY A 199 7.61 -5.08 -9.24
CA GLY A 199 8.65 -5.94 -8.69
C GLY A 199 10.00 -5.24 -8.66
N TYR A 200 10.95 -5.79 -7.91
CA TYR A 200 12.32 -5.31 -7.94
C TYR A 200 13.15 -6.07 -8.97
N VAL A 201 13.97 -5.35 -9.72
CA VAL A 201 14.91 -5.92 -10.69
C VAL A 201 15.88 -6.90 -10.01
N HIS A 202 16.36 -6.55 -8.80
CA HIS A 202 17.29 -7.40 -8.04
C HIS A 202 16.64 -8.70 -7.53
N ASP A 203 15.32 -8.72 -7.29
CA ASP A 203 14.62 -9.91 -6.83
C ASP A 203 14.61 -10.98 -7.92
N VAL A 204 14.33 -10.59 -9.18
CA VAL A 204 14.41 -11.50 -10.32
C VAL A 204 15.85 -11.96 -10.55
N ARG A 205 16.83 -11.05 -10.44
CA ARG A 205 18.25 -11.40 -10.52
C ARG A 205 18.64 -12.47 -9.49
N ASN A 206 18.15 -12.35 -8.25
CA ASN A 206 18.50 -13.23 -7.13
C ASN A 206 17.71 -14.55 -7.13
N MET A 207 16.46 -14.54 -7.61
CA MET A 207 15.57 -15.71 -7.63
C MET A 207 16.22 -16.93 -8.30
N TYR A 208 17.03 -16.70 -9.33
CA TYR A 208 17.74 -17.76 -10.06
C TYR A 208 19.19 -17.94 -9.58
N GLY A 209 19.44 -17.76 -8.29
CA GLY A 209 20.76 -17.96 -7.68
C GLY A 209 21.80 -16.91 -8.06
N GLY A 210 21.35 -15.70 -8.42
CA GLY A 210 22.22 -14.59 -8.81
C GLY A 210 22.86 -14.73 -10.21
N LYS A 211 22.37 -15.69 -11.02
CA LYS A 211 22.93 -15.98 -12.35
C LYS A 211 22.23 -15.25 -13.49
N ALA A 212 21.06 -14.68 -13.24
CA ALA A 212 20.34 -13.94 -14.28
C ALA A 212 21.10 -12.65 -14.63
N GLU A 213 21.44 -12.50 -15.90
CA GLU A 213 22.00 -11.27 -16.45
C GLU A 213 20.85 -10.28 -16.68
N VAL A 214 21.04 -9.02 -16.23
CA VAL A 214 20.06 -7.94 -16.42
C VAL A 214 20.53 -7.05 -17.56
N LEU A 215 19.64 -6.79 -18.51
CA LEU A 215 19.87 -5.96 -19.68
C LEU A 215 18.78 -4.88 -19.73
N PHE A 216 19.12 -3.72 -20.24
CA PHE A 216 18.15 -2.64 -20.48
C PHE A 216 18.11 -2.31 -21.97
N GLY A 217 16.91 -1.99 -22.46
CA GLY A 217 16.70 -1.63 -23.85
C GLY A 217 15.70 -0.51 -24.00
N ARG A 218 16.10 0.53 -24.73
CA ARG A 218 15.21 1.63 -25.13
C ARG A 218 14.47 1.26 -26.38
N VAL A 219 13.14 1.33 -26.35
CA VAL A 219 12.32 0.98 -27.51
C VAL A 219 12.60 1.93 -28.67
N ASN A 220 12.92 1.37 -29.83
CA ASN A 220 13.28 2.14 -31.02
C ASN A 220 12.09 3.01 -31.50
N ASN A 221 12.40 4.23 -31.95
CA ASN A 221 11.43 5.20 -32.48
C ASN A 221 10.32 5.62 -31.47
N VAL A 222 10.51 5.36 -30.19
CA VAL A 222 9.66 5.85 -29.11
C VAL A 222 10.46 6.89 -28.33
N ASP A 223 9.97 8.13 -28.33
CA ASP A 223 10.53 9.20 -27.49
C ASP A 223 9.70 9.29 -26.23
N VAL A 224 10.09 8.54 -25.21
CA VAL A 224 9.46 8.62 -23.90
C VAL A 224 10.02 9.84 -23.18
N VAL A 225 9.20 10.85 -23.02
CA VAL A 225 9.54 11.97 -22.16
C VAL A 225 9.40 11.49 -20.73
N VAL A 226 10.51 11.39 -20.02
CA VAL A 226 10.56 10.98 -18.60
C VAL A 226 10.00 12.08 -17.70
N SER A 227 9.58 13.21 -18.23
CA SER A 227 8.88 14.23 -17.45
C SER A 227 7.45 13.77 -17.11
N CYS A 228 7.30 12.90 -16.10
CA CYS A 228 6.24 13.16 -15.15
C CYS A 228 6.49 14.57 -14.66
N GLN A 229 5.49 15.45 -14.71
CA GLN A 229 5.65 16.76 -14.12
C GLN A 229 6.13 16.54 -12.68
N SER A 230 7.20 17.23 -12.30
CA SER A 230 7.63 17.26 -10.92
C SER A 230 6.43 17.61 -10.04
N GLY A 231 6.24 16.87 -8.97
CA GLY A 231 5.08 17.06 -8.10
C GLY A 231 4.12 15.86 -8.05
N PHE A 232 2.90 16.12 -7.61
CA PHE A 232 1.86 15.11 -7.49
C PHE A 232 1.27 14.72 -8.84
N ASN A 233 1.24 13.42 -9.14
CA ASN A 233 0.68 12.85 -10.34
C ASN A 233 -0.33 11.76 -9.99
N ASN A 234 -1.53 11.81 -10.58
CA ASN A 234 -2.53 10.75 -10.44
C ASN A 234 -2.46 9.82 -11.64
N ILE A 235 -2.21 8.54 -11.37
CA ILE A 235 -2.16 7.49 -12.39
C ILE A 235 -3.18 6.41 -11.99
N ASN A 236 -4.27 6.32 -12.73
CA ASN A 236 -5.37 5.37 -12.46
C ASN A 236 -5.90 5.40 -11.01
N GLY A 237 -6.06 6.60 -10.44
CA GLY A 237 -6.55 6.77 -9.08
C GLY A 237 -5.47 6.60 -7.99
N ASN A 238 -4.27 6.23 -8.34
CA ASN A 238 -3.13 6.18 -7.42
C ASN A 238 -2.31 7.46 -7.55
N TRP A 239 -1.98 8.08 -6.44
CA TRP A 239 -1.15 9.26 -6.41
C TRP A 239 0.33 8.88 -6.22
N TYR A 240 1.20 9.60 -6.95
CA TYR A 240 2.66 9.51 -6.91
C TYR A 240 3.22 10.93 -6.78
N TYR A 241 4.43 11.05 -6.29
CA TYR A 241 5.16 12.30 -6.33
C TYR A 241 6.48 12.09 -7.04
N TYR A 242 6.76 12.90 -8.05
CA TYR A 242 7.99 12.84 -8.83
C TYR A 242 8.90 14.02 -8.52
N ASP A 243 10.19 13.77 -8.45
CA ASP A 243 11.21 14.81 -8.31
C ASP A 243 11.39 15.60 -9.63
N GLU A 244 12.28 16.60 -9.60
CA GLU A 244 12.59 17.42 -10.79
C GLU A 244 13.19 16.63 -11.95
N ASN A 245 13.73 15.44 -11.68
CA ASN A 245 14.32 14.54 -12.68
C ASN A 245 13.30 13.50 -13.19
N GLY A 246 12.05 13.52 -12.71
CA GLY A 246 11.01 12.56 -13.07
C GLY A 246 11.11 11.23 -12.33
N ASN A 247 11.86 11.14 -11.24
CA ASN A 247 11.92 9.93 -10.43
C ASN A 247 10.81 9.93 -9.36
N PRO A 248 10.07 8.83 -9.18
CA PRO A 248 9.08 8.75 -8.12
C PRO A 248 9.74 8.72 -6.74
N LEU A 249 9.13 9.39 -5.76
CA LEU A 249 9.57 9.35 -4.37
C LEU A 249 9.00 8.13 -3.65
N TYR A 250 9.72 7.69 -2.61
CA TYR A 250 9.40 6.51 -1.80
C TYR A 250 9.57 6.81 -0.30
N GLY A 251 8.89 6.03 0.53
CA GLY A 251 9.00 6.16 1.98
C GLY A 251 8.40 7.45 2.51
N TRP A 252 8.89 7.88 3.66
CA TRP A 252 8.49 9.13 4.29
C TRP A 252 9.06 10.34 3.56
N GLN A 253 8.19 11.30 3.23
CA GLN A 253 8.55 12.54 2.54
C GLN A 253 7.88 13.73 3.20
N THR A 254 8.60 14.85 3.30
CA THR A 254 8.03 16.15 3.69
C THR A 254 7.85 16.99 2.44
N ILE A 255 6.61 17.36 2.13
CA ILE A 255 6.26 18.17 0.96
C ILE A 255 5.37 19.32 1.45
N ASN A 256 5.78 20.56 1.24
CA ASN A 256 5.04 21.74 1.70
C ASN A 256 4.68 21.66 3.19
N ASP A 257 5.65 21.34 4.05
CA ASP A 257 5.53 21.21 5.51
C ASP A 257 4.56 20.14 6.01
N LYS A 258 4.12 19.23 5.13
CA LYS A 258 3.29 18.07 5.47
C LYS A 258 4.02 16.77 5.23
N TRP A 259 3.77 15.79 6.11
CA TRP A 259 4.32 14.45 5.95
C TRP A 259 3.42 13.60 5.06
N TYR A 260 4.06 12.89 4.14
CA TYR A 260 3.46 11.91 3.24
C TYR A 260 4.22 10.60 3.34
N TYR A 261 3.57 9.52 3.02
CA TYR A 261 4.23 8.23 2.88
C TYR A 261 3.90 7.62 1.51
N PHE A 262 4.94 7.29 0.77
CA PHE A 262 4.85 6.58 -0.49
C PHE A 262 5.35 5.16 -0.27
N ASN A 263 4.53 4.17 -0.60
CA ASN A 263 4.90 2.77 -0.43
C ASN A 263 6.11 2.40 -1.30
N LYS A 264 6.56 1.14 -1.20
CA LYS A 264 7.69 0.64 -1.99
C LYS A 264 7.51 0.75 -3.52
N TRP A 265 6.31 0.99 -3.97
CA TRP A 265 5.97 1.20 -5.38
C TRP A 265 5.76 2.67 -5.74
N GLY A 266 6.06 3.59 -4.84
CA GLY A 266 5.87 5.03 -5.02
C GLY A 266 4.42 5.50 -4.88
N ARG A 267 3.47 4.64 -4.52
CA ARG A 267 2.06 5.03 -4.31
C ARG A 267 1.88 5.73 -2.98
N MET A 268 1.23 6.88 -3.02
CA MET A 268 0.89 7.68 -1.85
C MET A 268 -0.12 6.95 -0.97
N SER A 269 0.15 6.91 0.33
CA SER A 269 -0.78 6.38 1.33
C SER A 269 -1.94 7.33 1.59
N ILE A 270 -3.16 6.78 1.71
CA ILE A 270 -4.40 7.47 2.05
C ILE A 270 -5.14 6.60 3.08
N GLY A 271 -5.75 7.21 4.10
CA GLY A 271 -6.44 6.48 5.16
C GLY A 271 -5.48 5.79 6.12
N TRP A 272 -5.94 4.73 6.78
CA TRP A 272 -5.14 3.95 7.71
C TRP A 272 -4.03 3.17 7.00
N THR A 273 -2.79 3.36 7.43
CA THR A 273 -1.62 2.68 6.87
C THR A 273 -0.72 2.17 7.99
N PHE A 274 -0.36 0.88 7.92
CA PHE A 274 0.57 0.26 8.87
C PHE A 274 2.00 0.36 8.33
N ILE A 275 2.88 1.06 9.08
CA ILE A 275 4.25 1.34 8.65
C ILE A 275 5.19 1.03 9.81
N SER A 276 6.12 0.12 9.60
CA SER A 276 7.19 -0.21 10.57
C SER A 276 6.67 -0.49 12.00
N GLY A 277 5.55 -1.23 12.11
CA GLY A 277 4.99 -1.65 13.41
C GLY A 277 3.99 -0.66 14.01
N ASN A 278 3.69 0.47 13.39
CA ASN A 278 2.78 1.49 13.87
C ASN A 278 1.68 1.81 12.86
N TRP A 279 0.49 2.18 13.35
CA TRP A 279 -0.58 2.68 12.53
C TRP A 279 -0.52 4.20 12.43
N TYR A 280 -0.70 4.70 11.21
CA TYR A 280 -0.79 6.11 10.84
C TYR A 280 -2.09 6.35 10.06
N TYR A 281 -2.56 7.58 10.06
CA TYR A 281 -3.70 7.98 9.25
C TYR A 281 -3.32 9.15 8.34
N PHE A 282 -3.63 9.00 7.06
CA PHE A 282 -3.42 10.03 6.04
C PHE A 282 -4.79 10.52 5.56
N ASP A 283 -4.93 11.83 5.39
CA ASP A 283 -6.17 12.40 4.85
C ASP A 283 -6.38 12.02 3.36
N ALA A 284 -7.47 12.50 2.77
CA ALA A 284 -7.78 12.24 1.37
C ALA A 284 -6.75 12.82 0.39
N ASN A 285 -5.94 13.79 0.84
CA ASN A 285 -4.85 14.38 0.05
C ASN A 285 -3.49 13.71 0.35
N GLY A 286 -3.47 12.66 1.17
CA GLY A 286 -2.27 11.93 1.55
C GLY A 286 -1.44 12.58 2.66
N ALA A 287 -1.91 13.66 3.27
CA ALA A 287 -1.19 14.28 4.38
C ALA A 287 -1.41 13.50 5.68
N MET A 288 -0.29 13.15 6.37
CA MET A 288 -0.32 12.49 7.67
C MET A 288 -1.05 13.36 8.69
N GLN A 289 -1.96 12.75 9.43
CA GLN A 289 -2.74 13.40 10.46
C GLN A 289 -2.15 13.20 11.85
N LYS A 290 -2.50 14.11 12.78
CA LYS A 290 -2.12 14.11 14.20
C LYS A 290 -3.32 14.52 15.05
N GLY A 291 -3.25 14.21 16.34
CA GLY A 291 -4.31 14.58 17.27
C GLY A 291 -5.58 13.76 17.08
N TRP A 292 -6.72 14.35 17.41
CA TRP A 292 -8.02 13.72 17.26
C TRP A 292 -8.46 13.60 15.80
N ILE A 293 -8.86 12.40 15.40
CA ILE A 293 -9.37 12.12 14.04
C ILE A 293 -10.67 11.33 14.07
N LEU A 294 -11.37 11.28 12.94
CA LEU A 294 -12.60 10.51 12.72
C LEU A 294 -13.62 10.71 13.85
N ASP A 295 -14.11 11.95 13.95
CA ASP A 295 -15.08 12.40 14.96
C ASP A 295 -14.61 12.13 16.41
N ASN A 296 -13.34 12.37 16.67
CA ASN A 296 -12.69 12.13 17.96
C ASN A 296 -12.77 10.66 18.43
N THR A 297 -12.78 9.74 17.47
CA THR A 297 -12.78 8.30 17.76
C THR A 297 -11.37 7.76 18.00
N TYR A 298 -10.36 8.31 17.33
CA TYR A 298 -8.96 7.92 17.45
C TYR A 298 -8.09 9.12 17.79
N TYR A 299 -6.93 8.85 18.39
CA TYR A 299 -5.94 9.87 18.66
C TYR A 299 -4.56 9.44 18.17
N LEU A 300 -3.90 10.33 17.42
CA LEU A 300 -2.55 10.17 16.92
C LEU A 300 -1.61 11.11 17.67
N ASN A 301 -0.45 10.62 18.10
CA ASN A 301 0.54 11.44 18.78
C ASN A 301 1.21 12.45 17.83
N GLU A 302 2.18 13.22 18.35
CA GLU A 302 2.93 14.21 17.56
C GLU A 302 3.75 13.61 16.41
N ASP A 303 4.06 12.31 16.47
CA ASP A 303 4.71 11.58 15.39
C ASP A 303 3.69 10.96 14.40
N GLY A 304 2.39 11.18 14.60
CA GLY A 304 1.31 10.61 13.80
C GLY A 304 0.98 9.16 14.14
N ILE A 305 1.53 8.60 15.22
CA ILE A 305 1.31 7.21 15.64
C ILE A 305 0.00 7.09 16.39
N MET A 306 -0.85 6.12 16.00
CA MET A 306 -2.11 5.80 16.66
C MET A 306 -1.87 5.30 18.10
N LEU A 307 -2.56 5.89 19.07
CA LEU A 307 -2.45 5.50 20.46
C LEU A 307 -3.45 4.41 20.84
N THR A 308 -3.06 3.55 21.79
CA THR A 308 -3.87 2.49 22.41
C THR A 308 -3.70 2.49 23.93
N GLY A 309 -4.60 1.84 24.66
CA GLY A 309 -4.56 1.78 26.12
C GLY A 309 -4.91 3.10 26.79
N TRP A 310 -4.43 3.28 28.02
CA TRP A 310 -4.62 4.50 28.80
C TRP A 310 -3.73 5.62 28.27
N GLN A 311 -4.35 6.79 28.03
CA GLN A 311 -3.65 7.98 27.53
C GLN A 311 -4.14 9.22 28.25
N THR A 312 -3.22 10.13 28.56
CA THR A 312 -3.54 11.47 29.06
C THR A 312 -3.42 12.46 27.91
N ILE A 313 -4.54 13.11 27.58
CA ILE A 313 -4.64 14.09 26.50
C ILE A 313 -5.34 15.31 27.05
N ASP A 314 -4.71 16.49 26.97
CA ASP A 314 -5.22 17.77 27.48
C ASP A 314 -5.72 17.65 28.94
N ASP A 315 -4.87 17.11 29.83
CA ASP A 315 -5.13 16.87 31.25
C ASP A 315 -6.29 15.94 31.57
N ALA A 316 -6.86 15.25 30.59
CA ALA A 316 -7.90 14.23 30.78
C ALA A 316 -7.41 12.84 30.39
N GLN A 317 -7.84 11.82 31.13
CA GLN A 317 -7.52 10.44 30.81
C GLN A 317 -8.58 9.82 29.91
N TYR A 318 -8.13 9.08 28.92
CA TYR A 318 -8.93 8.32 27.96
C TYR A 318 -8.41 6.89 27.88
N TYR A 319 -9.26 5.99 27.42
CA TYR A 319 -8.84 4.63 27.11
C TYR A 319 -9.19 4.29 25.66
N PHE A 320 -8.18 3.79 24.93
CA PHE A 320 -8.32 3.31 23.57
C PHE A 320 -8.15 1.79 23.55
N ASP A 321 -9.02 1.07 22.87
CA ASP A 321 -8.89 -0.38 22.73
C ASP A 321 -7.68 -0.78 21.85
N GLY A 322 -7.48 -2.09 21.66
CA GLY A 322 -6.37 -2.60 20.84
C GLY A 322 -6.44 -2.20 19.37
N SER A 323 -7.59 -1.75 18.87
CA SER A 323 -7.77 -1.20 17.51
C SER A 323 -7.58 0.32 17.46
N GLY A 324 -7.25 0.96 18.59
CA GLY A 324 -7.08 2.41 18.72
C GLY A 324 -8.38 3.17 18.88
N LYS A 325 -9.53 2.50 19.01
CA LYS A 325 -10.82 3.16 19.17
C LYS A 325 -11.03 3.61 20.62
N LYS A 326 -11.36 4.90 20.80
CA LYS A 326 -11.72 5.46 22.10
C LYS A 326 -12.97 4.79 22.66
N LEU A 327 -12.88 4.30 23.90
CA LEU A 327 -14.02 3.75 24.61
C LEU A 327 -14.86 4.83 25.29
N THR A 328 -16.14 4.56 25.43
CA THR A 328 -17.13 5.44 26.08
C THR A 328 -18.16 4.62 26.85
N SER A 329 -18.69 5.18 27.94
CA SER A 329 -19.81 4.60 28.73
C SER A 329 -19.57 3.16 29.17
N CYS A 330 -18.36 2.83 29.63
CA CYS A 330 -17.99 1.45 30.00
C CYS A 330 -16.98 1.41 31.14
N TRP A 331 -16.93 0.26 31.83
CA TRP A 331 -15.92 -0.06 32.84
C TRP A 331 -14.68 -0.67 32.21
N ILE A 332 -13.51 -0.21 32.63
CA ILE A 332 -12.20 -0.78 32.31
C ILE A 332 -11.53 -1.17 33.64
N GLY A 333 -11.63 -2.45 34.01
CA GLY A 333 -11.26 -2.86 35.34
C GLY A 333 -12.08 -2.14 36.40
N ASN A 334 -11.42 -1.40 37.28
CA ASN A 334 -12.07 -0.60 38.34
C ASN A 334 -12.32 0.87 37.97
N SER A 335 -12.13 1.24 36.71
CA SER A 335 -12.28 2.62 36.23
C SER A 335 -13.43 2.71 35.23
N TYR A 336 -14.22 3.80 35.31
CA TYR A 336 -15.34 4.02 34.39
C TYR A 336 -15.04 5.13 33.39
N ILE A 337 -15.32 4.86 32.12
CA ILE A 337 -15.21 5.84 31.04
C ILE A 337 -16.59 6.47 30.80
N LEU A 338 -16.64 7.78 30.86
CA LEU A 338 -17.86 8.58 30.61
C LEU A 338 -18.28 8.54 29.14
N SER A 339 -19.48 9.02 28.83
CA SER A 339 -20.00 9.11 27.45
C SER A 339 -19.17 10.00 26.54
N ASN A 340 -18.43 10.97 27.09
CA ASN A 340 -17.49 11.82 26.33
C ASN A 340 -16.11 11.16 26.15
N GLY A 341 -15.89 9.96 26.69
CA GLY A 341 -14.65 9.21 26.64
C GLY A 341 -13.63 9.52 27.73
N LYS A 342 -13.91 10.46 28.63
CA LYS A 342 -13.01 10.79 29.75
C LYS A 342 -13.20 9.81 30.93
N LEU A 343 -12.12 9.57 31.65
CA LEU A 343 -12.17 8.87 32.93
C LEU A 343 -13.12 9.61 33.90
N ALA A 344 -14.04 8.87 34.52
CA ALA A 344 -14.84 9.38 35.62
C ALA A 344 -13.98 9.53 36.87
N ILE A 345 -14.01 10.66 37.53
CA ILE A 345 -13.33 10.94 38.81
C ILE A 345 -14.28 11.59 39.79
N ASP A 346 -14.14 11.26 41.07
CA ASP A 346 -14.87 11.85 42.20
C ASP A 346 -16.40 11.97 41.94
N GLN A 347 -17.03 10.85 41.50
CA GLN A 347 -18.46 10.85 41.16
C GLN A 347 -19.11 9.47 41.26
N TRP A 348 -20.46 9.48 41.32
CA TRP A 348 -21.28 8.27 41.26
C TRP A 348 -21.58 7.85 39.82
N ILE A 349 -21.42 6.56 39.56
CA ILE A 349 -21.81 5.89 38.31
C ILE A 349 -22.87 4.84 38.66
N GLY A 350 -24.14 5.25 38.60
CA GLY A 350 -25.20 4.44 39.20
C GLY A 350 -25.01 4.28 40.73
N ASP A 351 -24.89 3.04 41.18
CA ASP A 351 -24.66 2.71 42.60
C ASP A 351 -23.16 2.58 42.95
N CYS A 352 -22.27 2.83 42.04
CA CYS A 352 -20.82 2.73 42.22
C CYS A 352 -20.18 4.11 42.31
N TYR A 353 -19.38 4.36 43.36
CA TYR A 353 -18.60 5.59 43.50
C TYR A 353 -17.17 5.36 42.99
N VAL A 354 -16.66 6.27 42.19
CA VAL A 354 -15.24 6.33 41.78
C VAL A 354 -14.56 7.51 42.46
N ASP A 355 -13.37 7.28 43.02
CA ASP A 355 -12.59 8.27 43.76
C ASP A 355 -11.91 9.33 42.86
N GLU A 356 -11.11 10.20 43.48
CA GLU A 356 -10.32 11.23 42.82
C GLU A 356 -9.29 10.69 41.81
N ASN A 357 -8.93 9.41 41.92
CA ASN A 357 -8.04 8.72 40.99
C ASN A 357 -8.81 7.95 39.91
N GLY A 358 -10.13 8.02 39.91
CA GLY A 358 -11.02 7.30 38.98
C GLY A 358 -11.16 5.82 39.28
N LEU A 359 -10.88 5.38 40.52
CA LEU A 359 -10.99 3.98 40.94
C LEU A 359 -12.30 3.74 41.71
N TRP A 360 -12.99 2.68 41.38
CA TRP A 360 -14.18 2.23 42.11
C TRP A 360 -13.86 1.92 43.55
N VAL A 361 -14.69 2.47 44.47
CA VAL A 361 -14.59 2.29 45.91
C VAL A 361 -15.70 1.33 46.38
N PRO A 362 -15.43 0.02 46.54
CA PRO A 362 -16.45 -1.00 46.86
C PRO A 362 -17.19 -0.79 48.20
N SER A 363 -16.55 -0.07 49.10
CA SER A 363 -17.15 0.22 50.45
C SER A 363 -18.22 1.33 50.44
N LEU A 364 -18.34 2.06 49.34
CA LEU A 364 -19.35 3.11 49.19
C LEU A 364 -20.47 2.63 48.27
N HIS A 365 -21.69 2.58 48.80
CA HIS A 365 -22.90 2.24 48.05
C HIS A 365 -23.92 3.40 48.19
N ALA A 366 -24.57 3.75 47.08
CA ALA A 366 -25.56 4.85 47.06
C ALA A 366 -26.71 4.68 48.09
N TYR A 367 -26.96 3.47 48.53
CA TYR A 367 -28.05 3.18 49.51
C TYR A 367 -27.65 3.36 50.98
N GLU A 368 -26.38 3.44 51.34
CA GLU A 368 -25.97 3.67 52.74
C GLU A 368 -26.30 5.07 53.27
N TRP A 369 -26.48 6.04 52.37
CA TRP A 369 -26.85 7.41 52.74
C TRP A 369 -28.34 7.57 53.10
N LYS A 370 -29.22 6.63 52.78
CA LYS A 370 -30.66 6.70 53.07
C LYS A 370 -31.01 6.22 54.50
N THR A 371 -30.07 5.62 55.23
CA THR A 371 -30.29 5.07 56.56
C THR A 371 -29.70 5.91 57.70
N VAL A 372 -28.92 6.98 57.40
CA VAL A 372 -28.29 7.79 58.45
C VAL A 372 -29.21 8.90 59.00
N ASP A 373 -30.21 9.34 58.25
CA ASP A 373 -31.11 10.41 58.71
C ASP A 373 -32.47 9.89 59.22
N GLY A 374 -32.57 8.73 59.83
CA GLY A 374 -33.70 8.23 60.66
C GLY A 374 -35.01 9.00 60.57
N LYS A 375 -35.52 9.37 59.41
CA LYS A 375 -36.82 9.90 59.13
C LYS A 375 -37.44 9.33 57.87
#